data_24eba55efc8df6b055d0b8b4a2e0caa0
#
_entry.id   24eba55efc8df6b055d0b8b4a2e0caa0
#
_cell.length_a   1.000
_cell.length_b   1.000
_cell.length_c   1.000
_cell.angle_alpha   90.00
_cell.angle_beta   90.00
_cell.angle_gamma   90.00
#
_symmetry.space_group_name_H-M   'P 1'
#
loop_
_entity.id
_entity.type
_entity.pdbx_description
1 polymer ?
#
loop_
_entity_poly.entity_id
_entity_poly.type
_entity_poly.pdbx_seq_one_letter_code
_entity_poly.pdbx_strand_id
1 'polypeptide(L)'
;VQGLKQRGNEMEKKLATSRQLWALFCGTRCKTKGLVISKDNASDLIDAMNNGVAASVRAVLIDEYGCETAGDLPVSKAEREAKHQAVWDKAWAAGVKAAEAATPVPMHIPGYAPITEGVCGFAWVEIHPATSSFAKWVKAHDLGKTSSYAGGVHVWIGDYDQSMTRKKAHAIAMGRVIREELDINAYGASRID
;
A
#
# COMPACT_ATOMS: atom_id res chain seq x y z
N VAL A 1 -36.70 -31.46 -55.62
CA VAL A 1 -35.48 -30.79 -55.12
C VAL A 1 -35.85 -30.04 -53.86
N GLN A 2 -35.62 -30.69 -52.68
CA GLN A 2 -35.91 -30.09 -51.36
C GLN A 2 -34.68 -29.33 -50.91
N GLY A 3 -34.81 -27.99 -50.81
CA GLY A 3 -33.80 -27.13 -50.25
C GLY A 3 -33.71 -27.32 -48.73
N LEU A 4 -32.56 -27.80 -48.27
CA LEU A 4 -32.19 -27.79 -46.88
C LEU A 4 -32.05 -26.33 -46.38
N LYS A 5 -33.04 -25.87 -45.64
CA LYS A 5 -32.90 -24.68 -44.79
C LYS A 5 -31.95 -25.03 -43.63
N GLN A 6 -30.68 -24.72 -43.79
CA GLN A 6 -29.79 -24.58 -42.66
C GLN A 6 -30.31 -23.44 -41.76
N ARG A 7 -30.93 -23.80 -40.64
CA ARG A 7 -31.19 -22.86 -39.56
C ARG A 7 -29.86 -22.62 -38.87
N GLY A 8 -29.19 -21.56 -39.27
CA GLY A 8 -28.11 -21.01 -38.48
C GLY A 8 -28.69 -20.53 -37.15
N ASN A 9 -28.46 -21.29 -36.09
CA ASN A 9 -28.74 -20.88 -34.73
C ASN A 9 -27.60 -19.94 -34.32
N GLU A 10 -27.54 -18.74 -34.88
CA GLU A 10 -26.76 -17.65 -34.33
C GLU A 10 -27.49 -17.23 -33.04
N MET A 11 -27.12 -17.84 -31.95
CA MET A 11 -27.43 -17.28 -30.65
C MET A 11 -26.91 -15.85 -30.67
N GLU A 12 -27.80 -14.87 -30.62
CA GLU A 12 -27.49 -13.46 -30.50
C GLU A 12 -26.60 -13.31 -29.23
N LYS A 13 -25.29 -13.30 -29.44
CA LYS A 13 -24.33 -13.13 -28.38
C LYS A 13 -24.60 -11.76 -27.76
N LYS A 14 -25.16 -11.73 -26.57
CA LYS A 14 -25.37 -10.48 -25.83
C LYS A 14 -24.05 -9.76 -25.67
N LEU A 15 -24.01 -8.49 -26.03
CA LEU A 15 -22.83 -7.65 -25.87
C LEU A 15 -22.54 -7.37 -24.40
N ALA A 16 -21.26 -7.13 -24.12
CA ALA A 16 -20.81 -6.74 -22.78
C ALA A 16 -21.51 -5.47 -22.29
N THR A 17 -21.85 -5.47 -21.03
CA THR A 17 -22.47 -4.32 -20.37
C THR A 17 -21.45 -3.20 -20.14
N SER A 18 -21.92 -1.97 -20.01
CA SER A 18 -21.08 -0.82 -19.65
C SER A 18 -20.30 -1.07 -18.36
N ARG A 19 -20.87 -1.81 -17.39
CA ARG A 19 -20.19 -2.17 -16.14
C ARG A 19 -19.01 -3.13 -16.38
N GLN A 20 -19.17 -4.12 -17.25
CA GLN A 20 -18.10 -5.05 -17.63
C GLN A 20 -16.98 -4.33 -18.38
N LEU A 21 -17.32 -3.48 -19.33
CA LEU A 21 -16.35 -2.66 -20.07
C LEU A 21 -15.58 -1.71 -19.14
N TRP A 22 -16.27 -1.13 -18.16
CA TRP A 22 -15.61 -0.30 -17.13
C TRP A 22 -14.66 -1.11 -16.24
N ALA A 23 -15.06 -2.32 -15.84
CA ALA A 23 -14.19 -3.20 -15.04
C ALA A 23 -12.91 -3.57 -15.80
N LEU A 24 -13.03 -3.92 -17.10
CA LEU A 24 -11.87 -4.19 -17.96
C LEU A 24 -10.97 -2.95 -18.09
N PHE A 25 -11.53 -1.76 -18.30
CA PHE A 25 -10.75 -0.52 -18.33
C PHE A 25 -9.99 -0.28 -17.00
N CYS A 26 -10.66 -0.41 -15.87
CA CYS A 26 -10.04 -0.19 -14.56
C CYS A 26 -8.88 -1.15 -14.30
N GLY A 27 -9.00 -2.41 -14.71
CA GLY A 27 -7.99 -3.44 -14.45
C GLY A 27 -6.85 -3.48 -15.48
N THR A 28 -7.12 -3.12 -16.73
CA THR A 28 -6.14 -3.26 -17.83
C THR A 28 -5.62 -1.93 -18.37
N ARG A 29 -6.30 -0.83 -18.07
CA ARG A 29 -6.06 0.49 -18.69
C ARG A 29 -6.20 0.51 -20.23
N CYS A 30 -6.98 -0.43 -20.78
CA CYS A 30 -7.34 -0.41 -22.19
C CYS A 30 -8.59 0.46 -22.41
N LYS A 31 -8.61 1.26 -23.47
CA LYS A 31 -9.77 2.09 -23.84
C LYS A 31 -10.89 1.18 -24.34
N THR A 32 -11.91 0.94 -23.55
CA THR A 32 -13.02 0.03 -23.84
C THR A 32 -14.24 0.73 -24.46
N LYS A 33 -14.18 2.05 -24.65
CA LYS A 33 -15.27 2.78 -25.31
C LYS A 33 -15.36 2.37 -26.79
N GLY A 34 -16.51 1.84 -27.18
CA GLY A 34 -16.72 1.32 -28.55
C GLY A 34 -16.26 -0.12 -28.76
N LEU A 35 -15.73 -0.78 -27.72
CA LEU A 35 -15.33 -2.18 -27.78
C LEU A 35 -16.56 -3.09 -28.02
N VAL A 36 -16.49 -3.94 -29.04
CA VAL A 36 -17.50 -4.94 -29.34
C VAL A 36 -17.00 -6.30 -28.87
N ILE A 37 -17.46 -6.73 -27.70
CA ILE A 37 -17.11 -8.01 -27.08
C ILE A 37 -18.37 -8.66 -26.53
N SER A 38 -18.48 -9.99 -26.58
CA SER A 38 -19.60 -10.70 -25.97
C SER A 38 -19.56 -10.59 -24.43
N LYS A 39 -20.74 -10.71 -23.82
CA LYS A 39 -20.89 -10.68 -22.37
C LYS A 39 -20.08 -11.79 -21.70
N ASP A 40 -20.05 -12.97 -22.29
CA ASP A 40 -19.36 -14.14 -21.75
C ASP A 40 -17.84 -13.94 -21.82
N ASN A 41 -17.30 -13.55 -22.98
CA ASN A 41 -15.88 -13.23 -23.13
C ASN A 41 -15.45 -12.11 -22.17
N ALA A 42 -16.27 -11.08 -21.97
CA ALA A 42 -15.97 -10.01 -21.03
C ALA A 42 -15.94 -10.53 -19.58
N SER A 43 -16.82 -11.46 -19.21
CA SER A 43 -16.80 -12.10 -17.89
C SER A 43 -15.54 -12.92 -17.69
N ASP A 44 -15.18 -13.76 -18.67
CA ASP A 44 -13.98 -14.60 -18.61
C ASP A 44 -12.69 -13.76 -18.45
N LEU A 45 -12.60 -12.65 -19.20
CA LEU A 45 -11.48 -11.72 -19.09
C LEU A 45 -11.45 -11.01 -17.73
N ILE A 46 -12.60 -10.64 -17.16
CA ILE A 46 -12.68 -10.05 -15.81
C ILE A 46 -12.25 -11.06 -14.75
N ASP A 47 -12.68 -12.31 -14.87
CA ASP A 47 -12.30 -13.38 -13.93
C ASP A 47 -10.80 -13.67 -14.01
N ALA A 48 -10.24 -13.76 -15.21
CA ALA A 48 -8.79 -13.89 -15.42
C ALA A 48 -8.02 -12.72 -14.80
N MET A 49 -8.49 -11.48 -14.98
CA MET A 49 -7.89 -10.28 -14.41
C MET A 49 -7.92 -10.31 -12.85
N ASN A 50 -9.03 -10.75 -12.26
CA ASN A 50 -9.17 -10.87 -10.81
C ASN A 50 -8.25 -11.96 -10.23
N ASN A 51 -7.90 -12.97 -11.04
CA ASN A 51 -6.93 -14.02 -10.70
C ASN A 51 -5.46 -13.62 -10.94
N GLY A 52 -5.18 -12.34 -11.14
CA GLY A 52 -3.83 -11.78 -11.17
C GLY A 52 -3.15 -11.76 -12.54
N VAL A 53 -3.85 -12.09 -13.64
CA VAL A 53 -3.28 -12.10 -15.00
C VAL A 53 -3.68 -10.88 -15.84
N ALA A 54 -3.78 -9.71 -15.22
CA ALA A 54 -4.19 -8.46 -15.87
C ALA A 54 -3.32 -8.10 -17.09
N ALA A 55 -2.02 -8.39 -17.05
CA ALA A 55 -1.13 -8.17 -18.19
C ALA A 55 -1.49 -9.00 -19.41
N SER A 56 -1.82 -10.29 -19.21
CA SER A 56 -2.27 -11.18 -20.29
C SER A 56 -3.63 -10.76 -20.84
N VAL A 57 -4.56 -10.36 -19.96
CA VAL A 57 -5.86 -9.82 -20.38
C VAL A 57 -5.68 -8.54 -21.19
N ARG A 58 -4.75 -7.67 -20.80
CA ARG A 58 -4.40 -6.47 -21.56
C ARG A 58 -3.86 -6.82 -22.96
N ALA A 59 -2.98 -7.80 -23.06
CA ALA A 59 -2.45 -8.27 -24.35
C ALA A 59 -3.59 -8.77 -25.28
N VAL A 60 -4.49 -9.61 -24.78
CA VAL A 60 -5.68 -10.08 -25.52
C VAL A 60 -6.54 -8.91 -26.00
N LEU A 61 -6.80 -7.91 -25.16
CA LEU A 61 -7.60 -6.74 -25.54
C LEU A 61 -6.93 -5.90 -26.63
N ILE A 62 -5.62 -5.83 -26.67
CA ILE A 62 -4.86 -5.13 -27.71
C ILE A 62 -4.85 -5.96 -29.01
N ASP A 63 -4.46 -7.23 -28.92
CA ASP A 63 -4.17 -8.08 -30.06
C ASP A 63 -5.45 -8.55 -30.77
N GLU A 64 -6.46 -8.97 -30.00
CA GLU A 64 -7.70 -9.53 -30.57
C GLU A 64 -8.80 -8.49 -30.80
N TYR A 65 -8.83 -7.45 -29.98
CA TYR A 65 -9.90 -6.45 -30.01
C TYR A 65 -9.41 -5.05 -30.41
N GLY A 66 -8.12 -4.87 -30.70
CA GLY A 66 -7.56 -3.60 -31.18
C GLY A 66 -7.65 -2.44 -30.15
N CYS A 67 -7.69 -2.74 -28.87
CA CYS A 67 -7.82 -1.72 -27.84
C CYS A 67 -6.54 -0.87 -27.70
N GLU A 68 -6.69 0.46 -27.67
CA GLU A 68 -5.61 1.36 -27.29
C GLU A 68 -5.43 1.40 -25.77
N THR A 69 -4.20 1.59 -25.32
CA THR A 69 -3.89 1.73 -23.90
C THR A 69 -4.03 3.18 -23.42
N ALA A 70 -4.44 3.36 -22.16
CA ALA A 70 -4.60 4.66 -21.51
C ALA A 70 -3.64 4.80 -20.30
N GLY A 71 -2.45 4.22 -20.40
CA GLY A 71 -1.42 4.26 -19.34
C GLY A 71 -0.98 2.88 -18.87
N ASP A 72 -0.16 2.87 -17.80
CA ASP A 72 0.37 1.64 -17.23
C ASP A 72 -0.71 0.82 -16.50
N LEU A 73 -0.44 -0.48 -16.36
CA LEU A 73 -1.29 -1.35 -15.56
C LEU A 73 -1.36 -0.85 -14.10
N PRO A 74 -2.54 -0.91 -13.48
CA PRO A 74 -2.65 -0.58 -12.07
C PRO A 74 -1.82 -1.58 -11.24
N VAL A 75 -1.08 -1.07 -10.27
CA VAL A 75 -0.34 -1.91 -9.32
C VAL A 75 -1.33 -2.83 -8.59
N SER A 76 -1.07 -4.12 -8.62
CA SER A 76 -1.91 -5.13 -7.96
C SER A 76 -1.93 -4.94 -6.44
N LYS A 77 -2.94 -5.54 -5.77
CA LYS A 77 -2.98 -5.51 -4.30
C LYS A 77 -1.74 -6.19 -3.71
N ALA A 78 -1.33 -7.33 -4.26
CA ALA A 78 -0.16 -8.07 -3.79
C ALA A 78 1.14 -7.26 -3.93
N GLU A 79 1.34 -6.58 -5.05
CA GLU A 79 2.52 -5.73 -5.25
C GLU A 79 2.54 -4.53 -4.30
N ARG A 80 1.37 -3.92 -4.01
CA ARG A 80 1.29 -2.85 -3.00
C ARG A 80 1.60 -3.35 -1.60
N GLU A 81 1.06 -4.51 -1.23
CA GLU A 81 1.36 -5.17 0.05
C GLU A 81 2.86 -5.44 0.19
N ALA A 82 3.47 -6.07 -0.81
CA ALA A 82 4.91 -6.35 -0.82
C ALA A 82 5.77 -5.08 -0.73
N LYS A 83 5.38 -4.02 -1.47
CA LYS A 83 6.06 -2.72 -1.38
C LYS A 83 5.96 -2.11 0.02
N HIS A 84 4.77 -2.13 0.63
CA HIS A 84 4.57 -1.57 1.97
C HIS A 84 5.34 -2.35 3.03
N GLN A 85 5.35 -3.68 2.94
CA GLN A 85 6.16 -4.53 3.82
C GLN A 85 7.66 -4.22 3.67
N ALA A 86 8.18 -4.14 2.45
CA ALA A 86 9.60 -3.84 2.22
C ALA A 86 10.00 -2.46 2.76
N VAL A 87 9.16 -1.45 2.60
CA VAL A 87 9.39 -0.11 3.18
C VAL A 87 9.36 -0.15 4.70
N TRP A 88 8.41 -0.89 5.28
CA TRP A 88 8.34 -1.08 6.74
C TRP A 88 9.62 -1.71 7.28
N ASP A 89 10.04 -2.84 6.71
CA ASP A 89 11.24 -3.57 7.16
C ASP A 89 12.49 -2.70 7.07
N LYS A 90 12.65 -1.97 5.97
CA LYS A 90 13.75 -1.00 5.78
C LYS A 90 13.71 0.12 6.80
N ALA A 91 12.54 0.68 7.06
CA ALA A 91 12.35 1.78 7.99
C ALA A 91 12.60 1.33 9.44
N TRP A 92 12.09 0.17 9.82
CA TRP A 92 12.33 -0.42 11.14
C TRP A 92 13.81 -0.70 11.37
N ALA A 93 14.50 -1.33 10.42
CA ALA A 93 15.94 -1.60 10.52
C ALA A 93 16.78 -0.32 10.63
N ALA A 94 16.41 0.75 9.92
CA ALA A 94 17.04 2.05 10.05
C ALA A 94 16.82 2.66 11.45
N GLY A 95 15.63 2.47 12.01
CA GLY A 95 15.28 2.87 13.36
C GLY A 95 16.14 2.16 14.42
N VAL A 96 16.23 0.82 14.33
CA VAL A 96 17.08 0.01 15.23
C VAL A 96 18.53 0.49 15.19
N LYS A 97 19.10 0.61 13.99
CA LYS A 97 20.47 1.10 13.82
C LYS A 97 20.71 2.49 14.44
N ALA A 98 19.74 3.39 14.28
CA ALA A 98 19.84 4.73 14.86
C ALA A 98 19.74 4.72 16.39
N ALA A 99 18.90 3.88 16.96
CA ALA A 99 18.76 3.72 18.41
C ALA A 99 20.00 3.10 19.05
N GLU A 100 20.62 2.12 18.40
CA GLU A 100 21.88 1.49 18.86
C GLU A 100 23.05 2.50 18.85
N ALA A 101 23.11 3.36 17.83
CA ALA A 101 24.13 4.40 17.72
C ALA A 101 23.88 5.60 18.65
N ALA A 102 22.68 5.74 19.20
CA ALA A 102 22.33 6.86 20.07
C ALA A 102 23.02 6.73 21.43
N THR A 103 23.58 7.84 21.89
CA THR A 103 24.22 7.93 23.21
C THR A 103 23.33 8.75 24.15
N PRO A 104 22.58 8.11 25.08
CA PRO A 104 21.80 8.82 26.08
C PRO A 104 22.69 9.67 26.98
N VAL A 105 22.19 10.84 27.40
CA VAL A 105 22.85 11.66 28.41
C VAL A 105 22.43 11.16 29.78
N PRO A 106 23.38 10.70 30.64
CA PRO A 106 23.04 10.20 31.98
C PRO A 106 22.29 11.25 32.79
N MET A 107 21.26 10.82 33.51
CA MET A 107 20.52 11.67 34.44
C MET A 107 21.05 11.46 35.86
N HIS A 108 21.35 12.56 36.52
CA HIS A 108 21.85 12.56 37.91
C HIS A 108 20.74 13.03 38.84
N ILE A 109 20.37 12.17 39.79
CA ILE A 109 19.40 12.48 40.85
C ILE A 109 20.18 12.48 42.17
N PRO A 110 20.15 13.55 42.98
CA PRO A 110 20.84 13.58 44.26
C PRO A 110 20.45 12.39 45.17
N GLY A 111 21.45 11.66 45.67
CA GLY A 111 21.25 10.48 46.52
C GLY A 111 21.00 9.15 45.79
N TYR A 112 21.00 9.13 44.49
CA TYR A 112 20.82 7.92 43.67
C TYR A 112 22.00 7.71 42.73
N ALA A 113 22.20 6.46 42.30
CA ALA A 113 23.13 6.15 41.22
C ALA A 113 22.69 6.82 39.88
N PRO A 114 23.64 7.26 39.03
CA PRO A 114 23.31 7.83 37.73
C PRO A 114 22.48 6.88 36.88
N ILE A 115 21.42 7.39 36.25
CA ILE A 115 20.60 6.64 35.29
C ILE A 115 21.21 6.82 33.91
N THR A 116 21.94 5.81 33.44
CA THR A 116 22.76 5.87 32.20
C THR A 116 21.94 6.06 30.95
N GLU A 117 20.68 5.56 30.91
CA GLU A 117 19.77 5.68 29.76
C GLU A 117 19.06 7.05 29.66
N GLY A 118 19.39 7.97 30.61
CA GLY A 118 18.86 9.33 30.57
C GLY A 118 17.40 9.45 31.03
N VAL A 119 16.70 10.44 30.50
CA VAL A 119 15.30 10.71 30.88
C VAL A 119 14.35 9.68 30.31
N CYS A 120 13.31 9.37 31.09
CA CYS A 120 12.17 8.56 30.66
C CYS A 120 11.30 9.33 29.67
N GLY A 121 10.73 8.63 28.72
CA GLY A 121 9.80 9.24 27.79
C GLY A 121 9.32 8.32 26.69
N PHE A 122 8.52 8.90 25.85
CA PHE A 122 7.84 8.24 24.74
C PHE A 122 8.31 8.79 23.39
N ALA A 123 8.31 7.93 22.37
CA ALA A 123 8.49 8.37 20.99
C ALA A 123 7.61 7.54 20.04
N TRP A 124 7.24 8.15 18.94
CA TRP A 124 6.41 7.54 17.90
C TRP A 124 6.73 8.13 16.54
N VAL A 125 6.36 7.42 15.49
CA VAL A 125 6.34 7.94 14.13
C VAL A 125 4.93 8.43 13.81
N GLU A 126 4.81 9.65 13.30
CA GLU A 126 3.57 10.19 12.76
C GLU A 126 3.55 10.05 11.24
N ILE A 127 2.46 9.49 10.68
CA ILE A 127 2.28 9.25 9.25
C ILE A 127 1.03 9.99 8.78
N HIS A 128 1.18 10.90 7.83
CA HIS A 128 0.11 11.71 7.26
C HIS A 128 0.04 11.59 5.73
N PRO A 129 -1.17 11.67 5.13
CA PRO A 129 -2.47 11.63 5.81
C PRO A 129 -2.82 10.21 6.28
N ALA A 130 -3.68 10.10 7.30
CA ALA A 130 -4.19 8.80 7.79
C ALA A 130 -4.96 7.98 6.74
N THR A 131 -5.30 8.60 5.62
CA THR A 131 -5.98 8.01 4.45
C THR A 131 -5.02 7.50 3.38
N SER A 132 -3.71 7.74 3.50
CA SER A 132 -2.72 7.21 2.56
C SER A 132 -2.74 5.69 2.51
N SER A 133 -2.29 5.12 1.39
CA SER A 133 -2.25 3.66 1.21
C SER A 133 -1.39 2.98 2.29
N PHE A 134 -0.24 3.56 2.59
CA PHE A 134 0.67 3.04 3.62
C PHE A 134 0.08 3.16 5.03
N ALA A 135 -0.52 4.31 5.38
CA ALA A 135 -1.16 4.48 6.69
C ALA A 135 -2.33 3.51 6.91
N LYS A 136 -3.09 3.20 5.85
CA LYS A 136 -4.13 2.16 5.90
C LYS A 136 -3.53 0.77 6.09
N TRP A 137 -2.42 0.48 5.42
CA TRP A 137 -1.69 -0.77 5.56
C TRP A 137 -1.15 -0.95 6.99
N VAL A 138 -0.49 0.06 7.55
CA VAL A 138 -0.01 0.07 8.94
C VAL A 138 -1.13 -0.25 9.93
N LYS A 139 -2.32 0.36 9.76
CA LYS A 139 -3.48 0.07 10.61
C LYS A 139 -4.03 -1.35 10.42
N ALA A 140 -4.08 -1.84 9.18
CA ALA A 140 -4.59 -3.16 8.88
C ALA A 140 -3.72 -4.30 9.45
N HIS A 141 -2.44 -4.01 9.73
CA HIS A 141 -1.49 -4.95 10.34
C HIS A 141 -1.28 -4.69 11.85
N ASP A 142 -2.12 -3.87 12.48
CA ASP A 142 -2.01 -3.49 13.91
C ASP A 142 -0.66 -2.89 14.33
N LEU A 143 0.09 -2.34 13.36
CA LEU A 143 1.40 -1.71 13.58
C LEU A 143 1.31 -0.27 14.08
N GLY A 144 0.14 0.32 13.98
CA GLY A 144 -0.13 1.68 14.44
C GLY A 144 -1.61 1.99 14.52
N LYS A 145 -1.94 3.10 15.20
CA LYS A 145 -3.32 3.53 15.44
C LYS A 145 -3.56 4.97 14.98
N THR A 146 -4.76 5.25 14.54
CA THR A 146 -5.15 6.64 14.21
C THR A 146 -5.09 7.49 15.47
N SER A 147 -4.37 8.60 15.39
CA SER A 147 -4.37 9.60 16.45
C SER A 147 -5.67 10.39 16.43
N SER A 148 -6.38 10.43 17.55
CA SER A 148 -7.54 11.29 17.73
C SER A 148 -7.18 12.77 17.85
N TYR A 149 -5.91 13.08 18.15
CA TYR A 149 -5.42 14.42 18.43
C TYR A 149 -4.70 15.06 17.23
N ALA A 150 -3.78 14.31 16.59
CA ALA A 150 -2.94 14.84 15.51
C ALA A 150 -3.46 14.51 14.10
N GLY A 151 -4.50 13.68 13.97
CA GLY A 151 -5.14 13.38 12.68
C GLY A 151 -4.34 12.45 11.76
N GLY A 152 -3.19 11.92 12.19
CA GLY A 152 -2.35 10.96 11.47
C GLY A 152 -2.50 9.53 12.01
N VAL A 153 -1.58 8.66 11.61
CA VAL A 153 -1.37 7.34 12.21
C VAL A 153 -0.08 7.38 13.02
N HIS A 154 -0.17 6.98 14.28
CA HIS A 154 0.95 6.88 15.20
C HIS A 154 1.45 5.44 15.28
N VAL A 155 2.76 5.27 15.09
CA VAL A 155 3.49 4.02 15.35
C VAL A 155 4.36 4.25 16.57
N TRP A 156 3.99 3.68 17.70
CA TRP A 156 4.71 3.82 18.97
C TRP A 156 5.97 2.95 19.00
N ILE A 157 7.06 3.52 19.48
CA ILE A 157 8.32 2.78 19.69
C ILE A 157 8.32 2.28 21.12
N GLY A 158 8.02 0.99 21.31
CA GLY A 158 7.95 0.34 22.63
C GLY A 158 9.28 -0.17 23.15
N ASP A 159 10.26 -0.39 22.27
CA ASP A 159 11.58 -0.92 22.62
C ASP A 159 12.44 0.10 23.40
N TYR A 160 13.60 -0.34 23.90
CA TYR A 160 14.59 0.48 24.60
C TYR A 160 14.16 0.97 26.01
N ASP A 161 13.34 0.17 26.68
CA ASP A 161 12.87 0.42 28.05
C ASP A 161 12.37 1.86 28.28
N GLN A 162 13.04 2.62 29.15
CA GLN A 162 12.68 4.00 29.48
C GLN A 162 13.43 5.05 28.64
N SER A 163 14.43 4.65 27.84
CA SER A 163 15.31 5.59 27.14
C SER A 163 14.58 6.40 26.06
N MET A 164 14.17 7.61 26.38
CA MET A 164 13.60 8.52 25.39
C MET A 164 14.58 8.83 24.25
N THR A 165 15.87 8.92 24.54
CA THR A 165 16.90 9.23 23.54
C THR A 165 16.94 8.17 22.43
N ARG A 166 16.95 6.88 22.79
CA ARG A 166 16.96 5.77 21.84
C ARG A 166 15.65 5.65 21.08
N LYS A 167 14.52 5.74 21.78
CA LYS A 167 13.19 5.75 21.14
C LYS A 167 13.04 6.87 20.11
N LYS A 168 13.49 8.08 20.47
CA LYS A 168 13.46 9.25 19.58
C LYS A 168 14.35 9.05 18.36
N ALA A 169 15.56 8.52 18.53
CA ALA A 169 16.47 8.23 17.41
C ALA A 169 15.84 7.23 16.45
N HIS A 170 15.23 6.15 16.96
CA HIS A 170 14.48 5.18 16.17
C HIS A 170 13.36 5.85 15.38
N ALA A 171 12.47 6.57 16.05
CA ALA A 171 11.32 7.20 15.44
C ALA A 171 11.71 8.19 14.32
N ILE A 172 12.75 9.00 14.54
CA ILE A 172 13.26 9.94 13.54
C ILE A 172 13.80 9.22 12.29
N ALA A 173 14.63 8.19 12.49
CA ALA A 173 15.22 7.44 11.38
C ALA A 173 14.15 6.67 10.59
N MET A 174 13.21 6.04 11.27
CA MET A 174 12.08 5.33 10.67
C MET A 174 11.18 6.29 9.87
N GLY A 175 10.80 7.42 10.45
CA GLY A 175 9.97 8.42 9.77
C GLY A 175 10.64 8.99 8.52
N ARG A 176 11.97 9.19 8.56
CA ARG A 176 12.75 9.64 7.40
C ARG A 176 12.68 8.63 6.25
N VAL A 177 12.92 7.34 6.51
CA VAL A 177 12.87 6.30 5.47
C VAL A 177 11.48 6.21 4.85
N ILE A 178 10.41 6.23 5.66
CA ILE A 178 9.04 6.19 5.15
C ILE A 178 8.76 7.38 4.23
N ARG A 179 9.20 8.58 4.62
CA ARG A 179 9.04 9.79 3.80
C ARG A 179 9.79 9.71 2.48
N GLU A 180 11.04 9.25 2.50
CA GLU A 180 11.89 9.14 1.33
C GLU A 180 11.40 8.08 0.33
N GLU A 181 10.92 6.93 0.82
CA GLU A 181 10.50 5.81 -0.03
C GLU A 181 9.10 5.97 -0.63
N LEU A 182 8.22 6.70 0.05
CA LEU A 182 6.80 6.77 -0.32
C LEU A 182 6.31 8.17 -0.69
N ASP A 183 7.17 9.19 -0.56
CA ASP A 183 6.82 10.61 -0.76
C ASP A 183 5.57 11.02 0.03
N ILE A 184 5.49 10.60 1.29
CA ILE A 184 4.41 10.96 2.22
C ILE A 184 4.98 11.69 3.44
N ASN A 185 4.18 12.51 4.09
CA ASN A 185 4.62 13.18 5.30
C ASN A 185 4.71 12.20 6.47
N ALA A 186 5.95 11.84 6.85
CA ALA A 186 6.24 10.98 7.99
C ALA A 186 7.44 11.52 8.79
N TYR A 187 7.31 11.56 10.11
CA TYR A 187 8.36 12.08 11.00
C TYR A 187 8.27 11.47 12.39
N GLY A 188 9.41 11.47 13.09
CA GLY A 188 9.49 11.03 14.48
C GLY A 188 9.11 12.16 15.44
N ALA A 189 8.30 11.85 16.42
CA ALA A 189 7.94 12.73 17.53
C ALA A 189 8.29 12.08 18.88
N SER A 190 8.45 12.87 19.92
CA SER A 190 8.75 12.38 21.27
C SER A 190 8.27 13.35 22.32
N ARG A 191 8.02 12.82 23.53
CA ARG A 191 7.75 13.63 24.73
C ARG A 191 8.40 12.99 25.95
N ILE A 192 8.74 13.80 26.94
CA ILE A 192 9.14 13.36 28.28
C ILE A 192 7.90 12.81 28.99
N ASP A 193 8.10 11.77 29.80
CA ASP A 193 7.04 11.18 30.64
C ASP A 193 6.70 12.12 31.81
#